data_d582e3a29fc94e3655caff820b0a2073
#
_entry.id   d582e3a29fc94e3655caff820b0a2073
#
_cell.length_a   1.000
_cell.length_b   1.000
_cell.length_c   1.000
_cell.angle_alpha   90.00
_cell.angle_beta   90.00
_cell.angle_gamma   90.00
#
_symmetry.space_group_name_H-M   'P 1'
#
loop_
_entity.id
_entity.type
_entity.pdbx_description
1 polymer ?
#
loop_
_entity_poly.entity_id
_entity_poly.type
_entity_poly.pdbx_seq_one_letter_code
_entity_poly.pdbx_strand_id
1 'polypeptide(L)'
;VKVQQLEQGSLAPSSETTGTLFFDRTSDLSSEVAGRIEELDFSTGDRIKAGEEMAVLDQQLVDAHLEQLRAQVGSLQAQLEQVRRDQVRFAELHSKGAASTRTYEELLFRTQSLEKDLQARQAELKQTQIKKNKSRITAPFTALVLNKNLDVGAWVTPGTPIARLGSLSDVYVRVPLHEELYSFNKPGQKVGLRQNATGVETSGVIEGISGQANLQTKNLELRIHMPEPPELLAENMSFTCRIATGPATQLLLVPRDAIITHQGQKLAYTIVDGKATPAPLQIVTFKDSFAGARSPVLQPGMPVVVDGNERLRPEQPVQIIKE
;
A
#
# COMPACT_ATOMS: atom_id res chain seq x y z
N VAL A 1 -2.55 33.94 35.24
CA VAL A 1 -2.47 32.53 34.79
C VAL A 1 -3.44 32.31 33.63
N LYS A 2 -3.03 31.47 32.66
CA LYS A 2 -3.95 30.97 31.62
C LYS A 2 -4.63 29.70 32.10
N VAL A 3 -5.88 29.54 31.77
CA VAL A 3 -6.70 28.39 32.15
C VAL A 3 -7.35 27.73 30.94
N GLN A 4 -7.54 26.43 31.02
CA GLN A 4 -8.31 25.62 30.06
C GLN A 4 -9.39 24.83 30.81
N GLN A 5 -10.58 24.72 30.24
CA GLN A 5 -11.64 23.92 30.84
C GLN A 5 -11.39 22.44 30.60
N LEU A 6 -11.63 21.63 31.63
CA LEU A 6 -11.52 20.19 31.56
C LEU A 6 -12.68 19.59 30.80
N GLU A 7 -12.35 18.76 29.84
CA GLU A 7 -13.32 17.91 29.14
C GLU A 7 -13.24 16.47 29.67
N GLN A 8 -14.28 15.71 29.42
CA GLN A 8 -14.32 14.28 29.69
C GLN A 8 -14.30 13.51 28.37
N GLY A 9 -13.50 12.46 28.30
CA GLY A 9 -13.42 11.61 27.12
C GLY A 9 -13.22 10.15 27.47
N SER A 10 -13.64 9.28 26.54
CA SER A 10 -13.43 7.84 26.68
C SER A 10 -12.04 7.49 26.21
N LEU A 11 -11.18 7.05 27.14
CA LEU A 11 -9.81 6.62 26.85
C LEU A 11 -9.54 5.23 27.46
N ALA A 12 -8.78 4.41 26.72
CA ALA A 12 -8.26 3.15 27.22
C ALA A 12 -6.83 3.34 27.78
N PRO A 13 -6.45 2.66 28.85
CA PRO A 13 -5.07 2.52 29.22
C PRO A 13 -4.32 1.83 28.08
N SER A 14 -3.09 2.25 27.80
CA SER A 14 -2.30 1.72 26.69
C SER A 14 -0.84 1.54 27.09
N SER A 15 -0.19 0.57 26.46
CA SER A 15 1.26 0.35 26.56
C SER A 15 1.89 0.43 25.16
N GLU A 16 3.18 0.74 25.15
CA GLU A 16 3.99 0.69 23.95
C GLU A 16 4.55 -0.72 23.76
N THR A 17 4.41 -1.25 22.55
CA THR A 17 5.00 -2.53 22.14
C THR A 17 5.62 -2.39 20.77
N THR A 18 6.61 -3.23 20.48
CA THR A 18 7.28 -3.20 19.17
C THR A 18 6.58 -4.09 18.17
N GLY A 19 6.27 -3.53 17.02
CA GLY A 19 5.79 -4.25 15.84
C GLY A 19 6.82 -4.20 14.72
N THR A 20 6.61 -5.05 13.71
CA THR A 20 7.46 -5.18 12.53
C THR A 20 6.67 -4.88 11.28
N LEU A 21 7.21 -3.99 10.42
CA LEU A 21 6.62 -3.65 9.13
C LEU A 21 6.74 -4.82 8.15
N PHE A 22 5.67 -5.07 7.41
CA PHE A 22 5.69 -5.98 6.27
C PHE A 22 4.76 -5.47 5.16
N PHE A 23 5.03 -5.94 3.95
CA PHE A 23 4.14 -5.73 2.80
C PHE A 23 3.28 -6.97 2.63
N ASP A 24 1.95 -6.82 2.73
CA ASP A 24 1.04 -7.97 2.61
C ASP A 24 1.02 -8.51 1.18
N ARG A 25 1.08 -7.61 0.21
CA ARG A 25 1.24 -7.97 -1.20
C ARG A 25 2.66 -7.72 -1.66
N THR A 26 3.36 -8.81 -1.97
CA THR A 26 4.66 -8.79 -2.62
C THR A 26 4.59 -9.48 -3.98
N SER A 27 5.46 -9.12 -4.90
CA SER A 27 5.58 -9.78 -6.20
C SER A 27 7.05 -9.93 -6.57
N ASP A 28 7.42 -11.14 -6.96
CA ASP A 28 8.69 -11.37 -7.65
C ASP A 28 8.46 -11.04 -9.14
N LEU A 29 8.88 -9.83 -9.54
CA LEU A 29 8.81 -9.40 -10.93
C LEU A 29 9.73 -10.26 -11.77
N SER A 30 9.15 -11.05 -12.68
CA SER A 30 9.88 -11.98 -13.51
C SER A 30 9.59 -11.78 -14.99
N SER A 31 10.53 -12.18 -15.86
CA SER A 31 10.31 -12.18 -17.29
C SER A 31 9.34 -13.28 -17.72
N GLU A 32 8.46 -12.99 -18.68
CA GLU A 32 7.60 -13.97 -19.34
C GLU A 32 8.21 -14.50 -20.65
N VAL A 33 9.28 -13.87 -21.15
CA VAL A 33 9.97 -14.24 -22.39
C VAL A 33 11.48 -14.29 -22.16
N ALA A 34 12.18 -15.06 -22.98
CA ALA A 34 13.64 -15.12 -22.95
C ALA A 34 14.25 -13.94 -23.72
N GLY A 35 15.35 -13.39 -23.20
CA GLY A 35 16.10 -12.32 -23.84
C GLY A 35 17.22 -11.78 -22.95
N ARG A 36 18.05 -10.92 -23.50
CA ARG A 36 19.05 -10.16 -22.74
C ARG A 36 18.43 -8.86 -22.23
N ILE A 37 18.70 -8.49 -20.99
CA ILE A 37 18.29 -7.19 -20.46
C ILE A 37 19.09 -6.08 -21.15
N GLU A 38 18.41 -5.19 -21.85
CA GLU A 38 18.98 -4.02 -22.53
C GLU A 38 18.92 -2.79 -21.64
N GLU A 39 17.79 -2.57 -20.95
CA GLU A 39 17.57 -1.44 -20.04
C GLU A 39 17.01 -1.94 -18.72
N LEU A 40 17.39 -1.27 -17.62
CA LEU A 40 16.94 -1.57 -16.27
C LEU A 40 16.93 -0.27 -15.43
N ASP A 41 15.77 0.39 -15.37
CA ASP A 41 15.62 1.75 -14.85
C ASP A 41 15.08 1.77 -13.41
N PHE A 42 15.72 1.01 -12.50
CA PHE A 42 15.39 1.09 -11.08
C PHE A 42 16.56 0.61 -10.21
N SER A 43 16.52 1.02 -8.95
CA SER A 43 17.42 0.61 -7.88
C SER A 43 16.64 0.07 -6.68
N THR A 44 17.33 -0.69 -5.83
CA THR A 44 16.75 -1.10 -4.54
C THR A 44 16.41 0.13 -3.70
N GLY A 45 15.19 0.17 -3.17
CA GLY A 45 14.66 1.31 -2.40
C GLY A 45 13.84 2.30 -3.22
N ASP A 46 13.82 2.20 -4.55
CA ASP A 46 13.03 3.10 -5.39
C ASP A 46 11.52 2.84 -5.26
N ARG A 47 10.74 3.92 -5.42
CA ARG A 47 9.28 3.87 -5.49
C ARG A 47 8.86 3.93 -6.95
N ILE A 48 8.19 2.89 -7.40
CA ILE A 48 7.74 2.70 -8.78
C ILE A 48 6.22 2.77 -8.85
N LYS A 49 5.68 3.43 -9.87
CA LYS A 49 4.23 3.50 -10.09
C LYS A 49 3.73 2.28 -10.85
N ALA A 50 2.45 1.94 -10.65
CA ALA A 50 1.78 0.91 -11.44
C ALA A 50 1.88 1.21 -12.95
N GLY A 51 2.29 0.21 -13.74
CA GLY A 51 2.48 0.33 -15.19
C GLY A 51 3.78 0.99 -15.64
N GLU A 52 4.61 1.47 -14.74
CA GLU A 52 5.93 2.03 -15.04
C GLU A 52 6.86 0.92 -15.56
N GLU A 53 7.62 1.24 -16.61
CA GLU A 53 8.56 0.32 -17.23
C GLU A 53 9.79 0.17 -16.33
N MET A 54 10.10 -1.07 -15.98
CA MET A 54 11.21 -1.40 -15.09
C MET A 54 12.38 -2.06 -15.83
N ALA A 55 12.08 -2.85 -16.85
CA ALA A 55 13.10 -3.51 -17.65
C ALA A 55 12.66 -3.67 -19.10
N VAL A 56 13.60 -3.54 -20.02
CA VAL A 56 13.43 -3.83 -21.45
C VAL A 56 14.41 -4.91 -21.85
N LEU A 57 13.89 -5.95 -22.51
CA LEU A 57 14.73 -6.96 -23.14
C LEU A 57 15.04 -6.57 -24.58
N ASP A 58 16.16 -7.02 -25.10
CA ASP A 58 16.57 -6.85 -26.50
C ASP A 58 15.44 -7.29 -27.46
N GLN A 59 14.98 -6.36 -28.28
CA GLN A 59 13.83 -6.51 -29.18
C GLN A 59 14.23 -6.65 -30.66
N GLN A 60 15.54 -6.52 -31.01
CA GLN A 60 15.97 -6.44 -32.39
C GLN A 60 15.51 -7.61 -33.27
N LEU A 61 15.65 -8.85 -32.77
CA LEU A 61 15.22 -10.04 -33.51
C LEU A 61 13.69 -10.15 -33.62
N VAL A 62 12.98 -9.76 -32.57
CA VAL A 62 11.50 -9.78 -32.58
C VAL A 62 10.96 -8.74 -33.54
N ASP A 63 11.57 -7.55 -33.61
CA ASP A 63 11.18 -6.50 -34.52
C ASP A 63 11.41 -6.88 -35.98
N ALA A 64 12.58 -7.43 -36.31
CA ALA A 64 12.86 -7.94 -37.65
C ALA A 64 11.87 -9.03 -38.08
N HIS A 65 11.52 -9.92 -37.14
CA HIS A 65 10.50 -10.96 -37.42
C HIS A 65 9.10 -10.39 -37.61
N LEU A 66 8.70 -9.34 -36.84
CA LEU A 66 7.44 -8.65 -37.05
C LEU A 66 7.36 -7.97 -38.40
N GLU A 67 8.41 -7.35 -38.88
CA GLU A 67 8.47 -6.74 -40.22
C GLU A 67 8.31 -7.80 -41.32
N GLN A 68 9.00 -8.93 -41.20
CA GLN A 68 8.85 -10.06 -42.11
C GLN A 68 7.39 -10.55 -42.16
N LEU A 69 6.75 -10.78 -41.01
CA LEU A 69 5.35 -11.24 -40.93
C LEU A 69 4.39 -10.22 -41.51
N ARG A 70 4.60 -8.93 -41.27
CA ARG A 70 3.77 -7.84 -41.89
C ARG A 70 3.84 -7.87 -43.41
N ALA A 71 5.05 -8.06 -43.96
CA ALA A 71 5.23 -8.18 -45.40
C ALA A 71 4.52 -9.41 -45.98
N GLN A 72 4.58 -10.56 -45.30
CA GLN A 72 3.90 -11.79 -45.70
C GLN A 72 2.36 -11.63 -45.65
N VAL A 73 1.82 -11.02 -44.58
CA VAL A 73 0.38 -10.72 -44.48
C VAL A 73 -0.05 -9.79 -45.60
N GLY A 74 0.71 -8.73 -45.91
CA GLY A 74 0.42 -7.84 -47.02
C GLY A 74 0.42 -8.53 -48.39
N SER A 75 1.37 -9.44 -48.64
CA SER A 75 1.41 -10.25 -49.85
C SER A 75 0.19 -11.14 -50.00
N LEU A 76 -0.20 -11.88 -48.92
CA LEU A 76 -1.37 -12.74 -48.94
C LEU A 76 -2.67 -11.96 -49.11
N GLN A 77 -2.78 -10.75 -48.53
CA GLN A 77 -3.91 -9.86 -48.72
C GLN A 77 -4.07 -9.45 -50.18
N ALA A 78 -2.98 -9.08 -50.86
CA ALA A 78 -2.99 -8.71 -52.26
C ALA A 78 -3.39 -9.90 -53.16
N GLN A 79 -2.87 -11.10 -52.89
CA GLN A 79 -3.24 -12.31 -53.61
C GLN A 79 -4.69 -12.66 -53.41
N LEU A 80 -5.19 -12.61 -52.19
CA LEU A 80 -6.59 -12.84 -51.85
C LEU A 80 -7.53 -11.88 -52.57
N GLU A 81 -7.18 -10.61 -52.58
CA GLU A 81 -7.96 -9.57 -53.28
C GLU A 81 -8.03 -9.84 -54.78
N GLN A 82 -6.90 -10.23 -55.39
CA GLN A 82 -6.87 -10.62 -56.81
C GLN A 82 -7.82 -11.81 -57.10
N VAL A 83 -7.67 -12.88 -56.31
CA VAL A 83 -8.49 -14.11 -56.54
C VAL A 83 -9.97 -13.86 -56.26
N ARG A 84 -10.31 -13.02 -55.26
CA ARG A 84 -11.70 -12.61 -55.01
C ARG A 84 -12.31 -11.84 -56.17
N ARG A 85 -11.58 -10.92 -56.80
CA ARG A 85 -12.05 -10.23 -58.01
C ARG A 85 -12.27 -11.18 -59.16
N ASP A 86 -11.38 -12.15 -59.36
CA ASP A 86 -11.54 -13.18 -60.38
C ASP A 86 -12.75 -14.09 -60.07
N GLN A 87 -12.93 -14.51 -58.82
CA GLN A 87 -14.08 -15.30 -58.38
C GLN A 87 -15.39 -14.59 -58.67
N VAL A 88 -15.56 -13.32 -58.35
CA VAL A 88 -16.76 -12.53 -58.66
C VAL A 88 -17.01 -12.48 -60.16
N ARG A 89 -15.99 -12.18 -60.96
CA ARG A 89 -16.09 -12.15 -62.42
C ARG A 89 -16.51 -13.49 -62.98
N PHE A 90 -15.92 -14.60 -62.55
CA PHE A 90 -16.20 -15.93 -63.02
C PHE A 90 -17.57 -16.44 -62.51
N ALA A 91 -18.04 -16.00 -61.34
CA ALA A 91 -19.40 -16.28 -60.88
C ALA A 91 -20.48 -15.71 -61.82
N GLU A 92 -20.27 -14.45 -62.29
CA GLU A 92 -21.17 -13.85 -63.30
C GLU A 92 -21.12 -14.58 -64.64
N LEU A 93 -19.95 -14.97 -65.15
CA LEU A 93 -19.81 -15.73 -66.38
C LEU A 93 -20.45 -17.09 -66.26
N HIS A 94 -20.28 -17.79 -65.14
CA HIS A 94 -20.88 -19.09 -64.88
C HIS A 94 -22.41 -19.02 -64.87
N SER A 95 -23.00 -18.00 -64.21
CA SER A 95 -24.46 -17.80 -64.18
C SER A 95 -25.06 -17.54 -65.57
N LYS A 96 -24.27 -17.03 -66.52
CA LYS A 96 -24.64 -16.80 -67.91
C LYS A 96 -24.29 -17.99 -68.86
N GLY A 97 -23.77 -19.11 -68.27
CA GLY A 97 -23.34 -20.27 -69.03
C GLY A 97 -22.06 -20.12 -69.83
N ALA A 98 -21.29 -19.04 -69.60
CA ALA A 98 -20.07 -18.67 -70.33
C ALA A 98 -18.77 -19.13 -69.64
N ALA A 99 -18.83 -19.73 -68.44
CA ALA A 99 -17.70 -20.32 -67.75
C ALA A 99 -17.99 -21.74 -67.26
N SER A 100 -16.95 -22.59 -67.16
CA SER A 100 -17.08 -23.96 -66.68
C SER A 100 -17.27 -23.99 -65.15
N THR A 101 -18.15 -24.88 -64.67
CA THR A 101 -18.34 -25.15 -63.23
C THR A 101 -17.04 -25.43 -62.52
N ARG A 102 -16.14 -26.22 -63.13
CA ARG A 102 -14.86 -26.57 -62.60
C ARG A 102 -13.98 -25.34 -62.30
N THR A 103 -13.90 -24.39 -63.24
CA THR A 103 -13.08 -23.18 -63.07
C THR A 103 -13.63 -22.29 -61.95
N TYR A 104 -14.97 -22.20 -61.83
CA TYR A 104 -15.62 -21.49 -60.73
C TYR A 104 -15.29 -22.13 -59.35
N GLU A 105 -15.43 -23.46 -59.27
CA GLU A 105 -15.10 -24.22 -58.05
C GLU A 105 -13.63 -24.08 -57.65
N GLU A 106 -12.70 -24.18 -58.64
CA GLU A 106 -11.25 -23.97 -58.40
C GLU A 106 -10.96 -22.61 -57.79
N LEU A 107 -11.60 -21.53 -58.27
CA LEU A 107 -11.46 -20.18 -57.70
C LEU A 107 -12.06 -20.08 -56.29
N LEU A 108 -13.20 -20.72 -56.06
CA LEU A 108 -13.87 -20.77 -54.77
C LEU A 108 -12.94 -21.41 -53.72
N PHE A 109 -12.43 -22.62 -54.03
CA PHE A 109 -11.51 -23.31 -53.10
C PHE A 109 -10.18 -22.55 -52.90
N ARG A 110 -9.65 -21.92 -53.96
CA ARG A 110 -8.46 -21.10 -53.88
C ARG A 110 -8.66 -19.87 -52.97
N THR A 111 -9.83 -19.21 -53.07
CA THR A 111 -10.19 -18.11 -52.18
C THR A 111 -10.23 -18.57 -50.71
N GLN A 112 -10.91 -19.70 -50.45
CA GLN A 112 -10.99 -20.26 -49.09
C GLN A 112 -9.63 -20.66 -48.56
N SER A 113 -8.74 -21.26 -49.38
CA SER A 113 -7.38 -21.60 -48.99
C SER A 113 -6.58 -20.34 -48.57
N LEU A 114 -6.56 -19.30 -49.43
CA LEU A 114 -5.88 -18.07 -49.16
C LEU A 114 -6.41 -17.33 -47.91
N GLU A 115 -7.71 -17.40 -47.64
CA GLU A 115 -8.32 -16.87 -46.42
C GLU A 115 -7.77 -17.58 -45.18
N LYS A 116 -7.64 -18.91 -45.23
CA LYS A 116 -7.05 -19.67 -44.12
C LYS A 116 -5.58 -19.40 -43.92
N ASP A 117 -4.82 -19.28 -45.01
CA ASP A 117 -3.37 -18.94 -44.95
C ASP A 117 -3.19 -17.55 -44.40
N LEU A 118 -4.00 -16.56 -44.79
CA LEU A 118 -4.00 -15.22 -44.24
C LEU A 118 -4.31 -15.21 -42.74
N GLN A 119 -5.35 -15.95 -42.34
CA GLN A 119 -5.76 -16.10 -40.96
C GLN A 119 -4.60 -16.69 -40.09
N ALA A 120 -3.92 -17.70 -40.58
CA ALA A 120 -2.78 -18.32 -39.92
C ALA A 120 -1.62 -17.33 -39.72
N ARG A 121 -1.27 -16.57 -40.78
CA ARG A 121 -0.20 -15.57 -40.70
C ARG A 121 -0.56 -14.37 -39.79
N GLN A 122 -1.81 -13.95 -39.79
CA GLN A 122 -2.29 -12.92 -38.86
C GLN A 122 -2.21 -13.40 -37.41
N ALA A 123 -2.51 -14.67 -37.13
CA ALA A 123 -2.36 -15.24 -35.78
C ALA A 123 -0.91 -15.27 -35.34
N GLU A 124 0.04 -15.65 -36.22
CA GLU A 124 1.47 -15.64 -35.94
C GLU A 124 2.00 -14.21 -35.70
N LEU A 125 1.58 -13.24 -36.52
CA LEU A 125 1.87 -11.81 -36.32
C LEU A 125 1.42 -11.34 -34.93
N LYS A 126 0.18 -11.69 -34.54
CA LYS A 126 -0.37 -11.34 -33.22
C LYS A 126 0.43 -11.99 -32.09
N GLN A 127 0.79 -13.25 -32.22
CA GLN A 127 1.60 -13.96 -31.22
C GLN A 127 2.97 -13.29 -31.03
N THR A 128 3.63 -12.92 -32.12
CA THR A 128 4.94 -12.25 -32.09
C THR A 128 4.81 -10.83 -31.48
N GLN A 129 3.73 -10.12 -31.77
CA GLN A 129 3.44 -8.82 -31.15
C GLN A 129 3.25 -8.94 -29.62
N ILE A 130 2.53 -9.98 -29.16
CA ILE A 130 2.40 -10.28 -27.72
C ILE A 130 3.77 -10.54 -27.11
N LYS A 131 4.63 -11.32 -27.79
CA LYS A 131 5.99 -11.58 -27.32
C LYS A 131 6.81 -10.30 -27.21
N LYS A 132 6.71 -9.39 -28.19
CA LYS A 132 7.33 -8.06 -28.11
C LYS A 132 6.82 -7.25 -26.92
N ASN A 133 5.50 -7.20 -26.71
CA ASN A 133 4.93 -6.46 -25.59
C ASN A 133 5.43 -7.02 -24.24
N LYS A 134 5.60 -8.34 -24.13
CA LYS A 134 6.10 -9.00 -22.93
C LYS A 134 7.60 -8.84 -22.71
N SER A 135 8.35 -8.35 -23.69
CA SER A 135 9.76 -7.97 -23.50
C SER A 135 9.95 -6.60 -22.83
N ARG A 136 8.86 -5.84 -22.64
CA ARG A 136 8.78 -4.66 -21.76
C ARG A 136 8.14 -5.08 -20.45
N ILE A 137 8.90 -5.03 -19.38
CA ILE A 137 8.49 -5.53 -18.08
C ILE A 137 8.09 -4.34 -17.22
N THR A 138 6.83 -4.29 -16.80
CA THR A 138 6.25 -3.16 -16.07
C THR A 138 5.85 -3.55 -14.65
N ALA A 139 5.81 -2.57 -13.74
CA ALA A 139 5.36 -2.78 -12.38
C ALA A 139 3.85 -3.11 -12.33
N PRO A 140 3.43 -4.21 -11.66
CA PRO A 140 2.02 -4.61 -11.60
C PRO A 140 1.17 -3.72 -10.69
N PHE A 141 1.77 -3.01 -9.74
CA PHE A 141 1.16 -2.08 -8.81
C PHE A 141 2.18 -1.05 -8.33
N THR A 142 1.73 0.01 -7.69
CA THR A 142 2.63 0.99 -7.07
C THR A 142 3.39 0.34 -5.92
N ALA A 143 4.71 0.28 -6.04
CA ALA A 143 5.58 -0.54 -5.21
C ALA A 143 6.84 0.16 -4.72
N LEU A 144 7.41 -0.40 -3.66
CA LEU A 144 8.79 -0.22 -3.25
C LEU A 144 9.61 -1.39 -3.79
N VAL A 145 10.76 -1.11 -4.40
CA VAL A 145 11.71 -2.14 -4.82
C VAL A 145 12.46 -2.66 -3.60
N LEU A 146 12.12 -3.87 -3.17
CA LEU A 146 12.73 -4.50 -1.99
C LEU A 146 14.11 -5.08 -2.32
N ASN A 147 14.25 -5.65 -3.50
CA ASN A 147 15.51 -6.22 -3.97
C ASN A 147 15.61 -6.17 -5.50
N LYS A 148 16.81 -5.91 -6.01
CA LYS A 148 17.19 -6.01 -7.42
C LYS A 148 18.07 -7.25 -7.57
N ASN A 149 17.68 -8.19 -8.43
CA ASN A 149 18.34 -9.48 -8.56
C ASN A 149 19.31 -9.57 -9.75
N LEU A 150 19.14 -8.70 -10.75
CA LEU A 150 19.87 -8.76 -12.02
C LEU A 150 20.33 -7.37 -12.45
N ASP A 151 21.28 -7.34 -13.38
CA ASP A 151 21.81 -6.13 -14.00
C ASP A 151 21.65 -6.14 -15.51
N VAL A 152 21.85 -4.98 -16.15
CA VAL A 152 21.89 -4.81 -17.60
C VAL A 152 22.92 -5.78 -18.21
N GLY A 153 22.56 -6.41 -19.31
CA GLY A 153 23.37 -7.42 -19.98
C GLY A 153 23.12 -8.85 -19.53
N ALA A 154 22.42 -9.08 -18.42
CA ALA A 154 22.03 -10.42 -17.97
C ALA A 154 21.05 -11.08 -18.94
N TRP A 155 21.18 -12.40 -19.10
CA TRP A 155 20.24 -13.21 -19.86
C TRP A 155 19.14 -13.74 -18.96
N VAL A 156 17.87 -13.55 -19.36
CA VAL A 156 16.69 -14.04 -18.62
C VAL A 156 15.91 -15.07 -19.41
N THR A 157 15.24 -15.96 -18.70
CA THR A 157 14.29 -16.95 -19.23
C THR A 157 12.93 -16.75 -18.53
N PRO A 158 11.82 -17.28 -19.06
CA PRO A 158 10.53 -17.22 -18.40
C PRO A 158 10.60 -17.71 -16.96
N GLY A 159 10.10 -16.89 -16.02
CA GLY A 159 10.15 -17.16 -14.59
C GLY A 159 11.42 -16.68 -13.86
N THR A 160 12.41 -16.14 -14.56
CA THR A 160 13.61 -15.57 -13.90
C THR A 160 13.24 -14.31 -13.14
N PRO A 161 13.43 -14.24 -11.79
CA PRO A 161 13.09 -13.08 -10.99
C PRO A 161 14.09 -11.94 -11.21
N ILE A 162 13.60 -10.77 -11.62
CA ILE A 162 14.38 -9.57 -11.89
C ILE A 162 14.45 -8.68 -10.66
N ALA A 163 13.32 -8.50 -9.97
CA ALA A 163 13.19 -7.70 -8.76
C ALA A 163 12.11 -8.27 -7.84
N ARG A 164 12.22 -7.97 -6.55
CA ARG A 164 11.14 -8.20 -5.57
C ARG A 164 10.51 -6.87 -5.20
N LEU A 165 9.19 -6.79 -5.30
CA LEU A 165 8.38 -5.60 -5.09
C LEU A 165 7.47 -5.77 -3.88
N GLY A 166 7.35 -4.72 -3.06
CA GLY A 166 6.36 -4.62 -1.98
C GLY A 166 5.32 -3.54 -2.29
N SER A 167 4.03 -3.86 -2.20
CA SER A 167 2.95 -2.92 -2.50
C SER A 167 2.87 -1.80 -1.47
N LEU A 168 2.89 -0.55 -1.92
CA LEU A 168 2.77 0.63 -1.06
C LEU A 168 1.34 0.91 -0.58
N SER A 169 0.33 0.27 -1.19
CA SER A 169 -1.06 0.31 -0.70
C SER A 169 -1.35 -0.72 0.39
N ASP A 170 -0.48 -1.73 0.53
CA ASP A 170 -0.70 -2.87 1.40
C ASP A 170 0.44 -2.98 2.44
N VAL A 171 0.69 -1.85 3.14
CA VAL A 171 1.72 -1.73 4.18
C VAL A 171 1.08 -1.99 5.54
N TYR A 172 1.65 -2.92 6.28
CA TYR A 172 1.16 -3.34 7.59
C TYR A 172 2.25 -3.36 8.63
N VAL A 173 1.85 -3.20 9.89
CA VAL A 173 2.67 -3.49 11.04
C VAL A 173 2.09 -4.70 11.76
N ARG A 174 2.91 -5.72 11.92
CA ARG A 174 2.63 -6.94 12.66
C ARG A 174 3.08 -6.76 14.10
N VAL A 175 2.16 -6.89 15.05
CA VAL A 175 2.42 -6.66 16.47
C VAL A 175 2.10 -7.92 17.27
N PRO A 176 3.03 -8.45 18.08
CA PRO A 176 2.72 -9.52 19.00
C PRO A 176 1.81 -8.99 20.10
N LEU A 177 0.61 -9.57 20.22
CA LEU A 177 -0.43 -9.22 21.18
C LEU A 177 -0.61 -10.36 22.17
N HIS A 178 -0.40 -10.11 23.46
CA HIS A 178 -0.69 -11.10 24.50
C HIS A 178 -2.18 -11.44 24.53
N GLU A 179 -2.55 -12.71 24.69
CA GLU A 179 -3.94 -13.17 24.59
C GLU A 179 -4.91 -12.45 25.54
N GLU A 180 -4.44 -12.03 26.73
CA GLU A 180 -5.22 -11.25 27.71
C GLU A 180 -5.70 -9.89 27.16
N LEU A 181 -4.96 -9.32 26.20
CA LEU A 181 -5.27 -8.03 25.60
C LEU A 181 -6.22 -8.12 24.39
N TYR A 182 -6.57 -9.34 23.97
CA TYR A 182 -7.41 -9.58 22.79
C TYR A 182 -8.75 -8.81 22.84
N SER A 183 -9.38 -8.81 24.01
CA SER A 183 -10.72 -8.18 24.18
C SER A 183 -10.72 -6.66 24.07
N PHE A 184 -9.56 -6.02 24.26
CA PHE A 184 -9.42 -4.55 24.27
C PHE A 184 -9.01 -3.98 22.90
N ASN A 185 -8.51 -4.82 21.98
CA ASN A 185 -8.06 -4.43 20.67
C ASN A 185 -8.97 -5.04 19.60
N LYS A 186 -9.68 -4.20 18.86
CA LYS A 186 -10.71 -4.64 17.90
C LYS A 186 -10.43 -4.11 16.50
N PRO A 187 -10.83 -4.87 15.46
CA PRO A 187 -10.79 -4.36 14.09
C PRO A 187 -11.50 -3.00 13.96
N GLY A 188 -10.95 -2.12 13.12
CA GLY A 188 -11.41 -0.74 12.92
C GLY A 188 -10.87 0.29 13.92
N GLN A 189 -10.19 -0.12 14.98
CA GLN A 189 -9.61 0.78 15.98
C GLN A 189 -8.33 1.44 15.43
N LYS A 190 -8.21 2.76 15.64
CA LYS A 190 -6.99 3.51 15.30
C LYS A 190 -5.92 3.29 16.35
N VAL A 191 -4.69 3.11 15.91
CA VAL A 191 -3.49 2.87 16.72
C VAL A 191 -2.42 3.88 16.34
N GLY A 192 -1.80 4.51 17.35
CA GLY A 192 -0.62 5.37 17.14
C GLY A 192 0.60 4.50 16.86
N LEU A 193 1.34 4.87 15.83
CA LEU A 193 2.55 4.19 15.38
C LEU A 193 3.71 5.20 15.36
N ARG A 194 4.88 4.80 15.82
CA ARG A 194 6.10 5.59 15.70
C ARG A 194 7.20 4.72 15.07
N GLN A 195 7.72 5.18 13.95
CA GLN A 195 8.85 4.53 13.30
C GLN A 195 10.12 4.70 14.16
N ASN A 196 10.74 3.61 14.58
CA ASN A 196 11.85 3.68 15.52
C ASN A 196 13.12 4.26 14.90
N ALA A 197 13.34 4.08 13.60
CA ALA A 197 14.53 4.56 12.90
C ALA A 197 14.55 6.10 12.73
N THR A 198 13.42 6.73 12.51
CA THR A 198 13.32 8.17 12.20
C THR A 198 12.59 8.98 13.27
N GLY A 199 11.86 8.31 14.17
CA GLY A 199 10.99 8.95 15.14
C GLY A 199 9.69 9.51 14.57
N VAL A 200 9.40 9.32 13.26
CA VAL A 200 8.19 9.80 12.61
C VAL A 200 6.97 9.12 13.23
N GLU A 201 6.04 9.93 13.69
CA GLU A 201 4.73 9.47 14.18
C GLU A 201 3.72 9.38 13.05
N THR A 202 2.97 8.30 13.02
CA THR A 202 1.87 8.05 12.07
C THR A 202 0.77 7.29 12.79
N SER A 203 -0.30 6.96 12.07
CA SER A 203 -1.39 6.15 12.60
C SER A 203 -1.71 4.99 11.68
N GLY A 204 -2.17 3.92 12.26
CA GLY A 204 -2.69 2.77 11.56
C GLY A 204 -4.09 2.38 12.06
N VAL A 205 -4.70 1.46 11.37
CA VAL A 205 -6.00 0.89 11.74
C VAL A 205 -5.84 -0.61 11.93
N ILE A 206 -6.31 -1.14 13.04
CA ILE A 206 -6.37 -2.58 13.27
C ILE A 206 -7.28 -3.19 12.19
N GLU A 207 -6.71 -4.02 11.34
CA GLU A 207 -7.47 -4.76 10.34
C GLU A 207 -8.01 -6.07 10.92
N GLY A 208 -7.17 -6.76 11.69
CA GLY A 208 -7.52 -8.04 12.28
C GLY A 208 -6.50 -8.54 13.29
N ILE A 209 -6.90 -9.61 13.96
CA ILE A 209 -6.05 -10.35 14.87
C ILE A 209 -6.02 -11.81 14.37
N SER A 210 -4.84 -12.41 14.33
CA SER A 210 -4.68 -13.80 13.89
C SER A 210 -5.59 -14.74 14.70
N GLY A 211 -6.25 -15.66 14.04
CA GLY A 211 -7.02 -16.72 14.69
C GLY A 211 -6.15 -17.82 15.31
N GLN A 212 -4.82 -17.72 15.22
CA GLN A 212 -3.87 -18.69 15.76
C GLN A 212 -2.84 -17.99 16.64
N ALA A 213 -2.75 -18.42 17.89
CA ALA A 213 -1.71 -17.96 18.79
C ALA A 213 -0.41 -18.78 18.59
N ASN A 214 0.71 -18.14 18.84
CA ASN A 214 2.00 -18.84 18.91
C ASN A 214 1.99 -19.80 20.11
N LEU A 215 2.32 -21.06 19.89
CA LEU A 215 2.23 -22.10 20.91
C LEU A 215 3.16 -21.87 22.12
N GLN A 216 4.32 -21.26 21.89
CA GLN A 216 5.33 -21.03 22.93
C GLN A 216 5.07 -19.73 23.70
N THR A 217 4.81 -18.63 22.98
CA THR A 217 4.69 -17.29 23.60
C THR A 217 3.26 -16.93 23.98
N LYS A 218 2.25 -17.69 23.51
CA LYS A 218 0.83 -17.38 23.65
C LYS A 218 0.41 -16.02 23.07
N ASN A 219 1.26 -15.44 22.24
CA ASN A 219 0.96 -14.20 21.55
C ASN A 219 0.13 -14.47 20.29
N LEU A 220 -0.89 -13.66 20.09
CA LEU A 220 -1.61 -13.49 18.83
C LEU A 220 -0.86 -12.50 17.95
N GLU A 221 -1.12 -12.51 16.66
CA GLU A 221 -0.59 -11.53 15.74
C GLU A 221 -1.66 -10.48 15.44
N LEU A 222 -1.43 -9.24 15.86
CA LEU A 222 -2.27 -8.08 15.53
C LEU A 222 -1.74 -7.47 14.24
N ARG A 223 -2.61 -7.31 13.25
CA ARG A 223 -2.30 -6.68 11.96
C ARG A 223 -2.85 -5.27 11.94
N ILE A 224 -1.97 -4.30 11.77
CA ILE A 224 -2.30 -2.87 11.71
C ILE A 224 -2.00 -2.39 10.30
N HIS A 225 -3.02 -2.03 9.54
CA HIS A 225 -2.89 -1.42 8.23
C HIS A 225 -2.43 0.03 8.37
N MET A 226 -1.48 0.46 7.56
CA MET A 226 -0.94 1.81 7.52
C MET A 226 -1.33 2.49 6.20
N PRO A 227 -2.44 3.26 6.16
CA PRO A 227 -2.95 3.88 4.92
C PRO A 227 -1.97 4.92 4.35
N GLU A 228 -1.28 5.62 5.22
CA GLU A 228 -0.32 6.68 4.89
C GLU A 228 1.05 6.30 5.45
N PRO A 229 1.79 5.41 4.76
CA PRO A 229 3.09 4.99 5.23
C PRO A 229 4.12 6.12 5.08
N PRO A 230 5.09 6.24 6.01
CA PRO A 230 6.20 7.19 5.90
C PRO A 230 6.95 7.06 4.57
N GLU A 231 7.67 8.12 4.21
CA GLU A 231 8.45 8.12 2.97
C GLU A 231 9.59 7.08 3.01
N LEU A 232 10.29 6.98 4.12
CA LEU A 232 11.38 6.03 4.31
C LEU A 232 10.83 4.72 4.87
N LEU A 233 10.80 3.67 4.06
CA LEU A 233 10.33 2.33 4.43
C LEU A 233 11.33 1.26 4.03
N ALA A 234 11.41 0.22 4.84
CA ALA A 234 12.00 -1.05 4.46
C ALA A 234 11.24 -2.22 5.12
N GLU A 235 11.22 -3.35 4.46
CA GLU A 235 10.66 -4.58 5.04
C GLU A 235 11.39 -4.92 6.35
N ASN A 236 10.64 -5.36 7.37
CA ASN A 236 11.13 -5.69 8.71
C ASN A 236 11.59 -4.49 9.56
N MET A 237 11.33 -3.24 9.15
CA MET A 237 11.53 -2.09 10.04
C MET A 237 10.65 -2.20 11.30
N SER A 238 11.21 -1.75 12.42
CA SER A 238 10.50 -1.74 13.71
C SER A 238 9.70 -0.46 13.92
N PHE A 239 8.50 -0.64 14.45
CA PHE A 239 7.60 0.43 14.88
C PHE A 239 7.22 0.24 16.33
N THR A 240 7.18 1.33 17.09
CA THR A 240 6.55 1.37 18.41
C THR A 240 5.06 1.61 18.23
N CYS A 241 4.24 0.69 18.72
CA CYS A 241 2.79 0.69 18.57
C CYS A 241 2.13 0.89 19.93
N ARG A 242 1.16 1.78 20.04
CA ARG A 242 0.44 2.04 21.29
C ARG A 242 -0.83 1.19 21.36
N ILE A 243 -0.76 0.06 22.08
CA ILE A 243 -1.80 -0.96 22.18
C ILE A 243 -2.62 -0.79 23.46
N ALA A 244 -3.96 -0.95 23.38
CA ALA A 244 -4.84 -0.88 24.54
C ALA A 244 -4.58 -2.04 25.49
N THR A 245 -4.46 -1.73 26.80
CA THR A 245 -4.21 -2.72 27.86
C THR A 245 -5.38 -2.92 28.81
N GLY A 246 -6.50 -2.23 28.55
CA GLY A 246 -7.71 -2.36 29.36
C GLY A 246 -8.91 -1.69 28.67
N PRO A 247 -10.09 -1.77 29.29
CA PRO A 247 -11.30 -1.19 28.75
C PRO A 247 -11.22 0.35 28.71
N ALA A 248 -11.83 0.92 27.67
CA ALA A 248 -12.01 2.36 27.62
C ALA A 248 -12.94 2.81 28.76
N THR A 249 -12.49 3.81 29.51
CA THR A 249 -13.23 4.40 30.62
C THR A 249 -13.33 5.91 30.43
N GLN A 250 -14.34 6.53 31.02
CA GLN A 250 -14.47 7.98 31.04
C GLN A 250 -13.39 8.57 31.96
N LEU A 251 -12.54 9.40 31.40
CA LEU A 251 -11.44 10.07 32.09
C LEU A 251 -11.49 11.58 31.85
N LEU A 252 -10.96 12.36 32.79
CA LEU A 252 -10.71 13.78 32.58
C LEU A 252 -9.56 13.95 31.58
N LEU A 253 -9.76 14.76 30.56
CA LEU A 253 -8.74 15.14 29.59
C LEU A 253 -7.99 16.35 30.13
N VAL A 254 -6.88 16.09 30.80
CA VAL A 254 -6.05 17.13 31.41
C VAL A 254 -4.94 17.52 30.42
N PRO A 255 -4.83 18.79 30.00
CA PRO A 255 -3.71 19.24 29.17
C PRO A 255 -2.38 18.87 29.81
N ARG A 256 -1.39 18.40 29.02
CA ARG A 256 -0.08 18.03 29.56
C ARG A 256 0.62 19.20 30.23
N ASP A 257 0.44 20.41 29.70
CA ASP A 257 1.00 21.65 30.25
C ASP A 257 0.42 22.03 31.62
N ALA A 258 -0.76 21.52 31.97
CA ALA A 258 -1.35 21.70 33.28
C ALA A 258 -0.76 20.77 34.35
N ILE A 259 -0.03 19.73 33.96
CA ILE A 259 0.44 18.69 34.87
C ILE A 259 1.81 19.07 35.43
N ILE A 260 1.89 19.19 36.75
CA ILE A 260 3.17 19.39 37.46
C ILE A 260 3.44 18.19 38.35
N THR A 261 4.74 18.00 38.65
CA THR A 261 5.18 16.99 39.61
C THR A 261 5.68 17.68 40.84
N HIS A 262 5.03 17.42 41.97
CA HIS A 262 5.44 17.95 43.27
C HIS A 262 5.61 16.80 44.26
N GLN A 263 6.78 16.68 44.86
CA GLN A 263 7.15 15.59 45.79
C GLN A 263 6.84 14.18 45.27
N GLY A 264 7.06 13.96 43.95
CA GLY A 264 6.82 12.66 43.33
C GLY A 264 5.34 12.39 42.94
N GLN A 265 4.41 13.28 43.30
CA GLN A 265 3.01 13.19 42.95
C GLN A 265 2.69 14.12 41.79
N LYS A 266 1.85 13.62 40.85
CA LYS A 266 1.31 14.44 39.75
C LYS A 266 0.06 15.15 40.20
N LEU A 267 0.01 16.47 39.95
CA LEU A 267 -1.15 17.30 40.27
C LEU A 267 -1.36 18.38 39.19
N ALA A 268 -2.54 18.98 39.17
CA ALA A 268 -2.83 20.20 38.45
C ALA A 268 -3.42 21.25 39.43
N TYR A 269 -3.28 22.53 39.09
CA TYR A 269 -3.95 23.56 39.82
C TYR A 269 -5.29 23.89 39.18
N THR A 270 -6.36 23.88 39.99
CA THR A 270 -7.66 24.48 39.65
C THR A 270 -7.84 25.78 40.39
N ILE A 271 -8.82 26.59 40.00
CA ILE A 271 -9.13 27.86 40.65
C ILE A 271 -10.47 27.73 41.35
N VAL A 272 -10.45 27.87 42.66
CA VAL A 272 -11.64 27.89 43.52
C VAL A 272 -11.61 29.21 44.31
N ASP A 273 -12.70 29.99 44.25
CA ASP A 273 -12.82 31.28 44.91
C ASP A 273 -11.66 32.26 44.67
N GLY A 274 -11.12 32.25 43.41
CA GLY A 274 -10.00 33.11 43.02
C GLY A 274 -8.64 32.69 43.55
N LYS A 275 -8.53 31.50 44.14
CA LYS A 275 -7.28 30.93 44.68
C LYS A 275 -6.88 29.67 43.96
N ALA A 276 -5.58 29.43 43.82
CA ALA A 276 -5.00 28.23 43.27
C ALA A 276 -5.13 27.06 44.25
N THR A 277 -5.90 26.04 43.87
CA THR A 277 -6.12 24.84 44.68
C THR A 277 -5.46 23.62 43.98
N PRO A 278 -4.49 22.94 44.65
CA PRO A 278 -3.83 21.77 44.08
C PRO A 278 -4.80 20.60 44.05
N ALA A 279 -4.88 19.93 42.90
CA ALA A 279 -5.71 18.75 42.67
C ALA A 279 -4.85 17.57 42.26
N PRO A 280 -4.75 16.54 43.10
CA PRO A 280 -3.93 15.34 42.75
C PRO A 280 -4.54 14.61 41.56
N LEU A 281 -3.65 14.10 40.71
CA LEU A 281 -3.97 13.40 39.47
C LEU A 281 -3.43 11.98 39.51
N GLN A 282 -4.30 11.02 39.22
CA GLN A 282 -3.91 9.67 38.87
C GLN A 282 -3.94 9.54 37.34
N ILE A 283 -2.77 9.64 36.71
CA ILE A 283 -2.66 9.50 35.24
C ILE A 283 -2.88 8.03 34.88
N VAL A 284 -3.82 7.79 33.97
CA VAL A 284 -4.15 6.45 33.43
C VAL A 284 -3.49 6.23 32.09
N THR A 285 -3.54 7.23 31.21
CA THR A 285 -2.97 7.14 29.86
C THR A 285 -2.63 8.53 29.31
N PHE A 286 -1.85 8.58 28.24
CA PHE A 286 -1.59 9.81 27.48
C PHE A 286 -2.12 9.66 26.07
N LYS A 287 -2.75 10.72 25.55
CA LYS A 287 -3.22 10.79 24.17
C LYS A 287 -2.96 12.20 23.65
N ASP A 288 -2.16 12.32 22.60
CA ASP A 288 -1.78 13.58 21.98
C ASP A 288 -1.28 14.62 23.00
N SER A 289 -1.88 15.81 23.08
CA SER A 289 -1.58 16.87 24.03
C SER A 289 -2.26 16.71 25.39
N PHE A 290 -3.02 15.65 25.62
CA PHE A 290 -3.79 15.42 26.85
C PHE A 290 -3.30 14.17 27.61
N ALA A 291 -3.52 14.20 28.92
CA ALA A 291 -3.47 13.03 29.78
C ALA A 291 -4.88 12.65 30.22
N GLY A 292 -5.24 11.39 30.09
CA GLY A 292 -6.44 10.84 30.70
C GLY A 292 -6.18 10.57 32.17
N ALA A 293 -6.83 11.30 33.05
CA ALA A 293 -6.60 11.22 34.48
C ALA A 293 -7.90 11.03 35.28
N ARG A 294 -7.71 10.50 36.49
CA ARG A 294 -8.75 10.52 37.55
C ARG A 294 -8.29 11.49 38.63
N SER A 295 -9.24 12.21 39.20
CA SER A 295 -8.98 13.09 40.33
C SER A 295 -10.17 13.06 41.31
N PRO A 296 -9.95 13.07 42.58
CA PRO A 296 -11.03 13.16 43.57
C PRO A 296 -11.62 14.58 43.67
N VAL A 297 -10.90 15.57 43.11
CA VAL A 297 -11.26 17.01 43.25
C VAL A 297 -11.78 17.59 41.95
N LEU A 298 -11.19 17.22 40.80
CA LEU A 298 -11.52 17.80 39.50
C LEU A 298 -12.76 17.15 38.90
N GLN A 299 -13.60 17.99 38.27
CA GLN A 299 -14.79 17.59 37.53
C GLN A 299 -14.74 18.16 36.11
N PRO A 300 -15.45 17.57 35.15
CA PRO A 300 -15.61 18.14 33.82
C PRO A 300 -16.16 19.58 33.89
N GLY A 301 -15.61 20.48 33.06
CA GLY A 301 -15.97 21.91 33.06
C GLY A 301 -15.18 22.77 34.04
N MET A 302 -14.44 22.20 34.99
CA MET A 302 -13.58 22.97 35.87
C MET A 302 -12.36 23.54 35.10
N PRO A 303 -11.94 24.80 35.43
CA PRO A 303 -10.74 25.38 34.84
C PRO A 303 -9.47 24.79 35.49
N VAL A 304 -8.48 24.42 34.67
CA VAL A 304 -7.14 24.07 35.12
C VAL A 304 -6.13 25.05 34.56
N VAL A 305 -5.11 25.35 35.35
CA VAL A 305 -4.04 26.27 34.96
C VAL A 305 -3.09 25.56 34.02
N VAL A 306 -2.90 26.11 32.82
CA VAL A 306 -2.00 25.57 31.79
C VAL A 306 -0.71 26.37 31.62
N ASP A 307 -0.68 27.63 32.13
CA ASP A 307 0.50 28.47 32.06
C ASP A 307 0.69 29.22 33.39
N GLY A 308 1.92 29.25 33.87
CA GLY A 308 2.28 29.82 35.19
C GLY A 308 2.04 28.88 36.38
N ASN A 309 1.64 27.64 36.15
CA ASN A 309 1.31 26.61 37.13
C ASN A 309 2.54 26.20 38.00
N GLU A 310 3.77 26.20 37.45
CA GLU A 310 5.02 25.82 38.17
C GLU A 310 5.36 26.77 39.33
N ARG A 311 4.87 28.02 39.30
CA ARG A 311 5.15 29.06 40.28
C ARG A 311 4.08 29.20 41.36
N LEU A 312 2.98 28.47 41.20
CA LEU A 312 1.85 28.56 42.12
C LEU A 312 2.11 27.81 43.41
N ARG A 313 1.62 28.43 44.51
CA ARG A 313 1.57 27.79 45.82
C ARG A 313 0.10 27.53 46.19
N PRO A 314 -0.19 26.52 46.99
CA PRO A 314 -1.55 26.31 47.51
C PRO A 314 -2.12 27.57 48.15
N GLU A 315 -3.40 27.87 47.90
CA GLU A 315 -4.15 29.03 48.43
C GLU A 315 -3.69 30.39 47.88
N GLN A 316 -2.79 30.44 46.91
CA GLN A 316 -2.31 31.70 46.32
C GLN A 316 -3.43 32.35 45.48
N PRO A 317 -3.72 33.68 45.74
CA PRO A 317 -4.64 34.42 44.89
C PRO A 317 -4.12 34.50 43.45
N VAL A 318 -4.99 34.25 42.47
CA VAL A 318 -4.63 34.27 41.05
C VAL A 318 -5.63 35.07 40.23
N GLN A 319 -5.12 35.76 39.21
CA GLN A 319 -5.95 36.47 38.23
C GLN A 319 -5.91 35.71 36.90
N ILE A 320 -7.09 35.36 36.39
CA ILE A 320 -7.21 34.68 35.11
C ILE A 320 -7.03 35.71 34.00
N ILE A 321 -6.08 35.47 33.11
CA ILE A 321 -5.88 36.24 31.89
C ILE A 321 -6.72 35.56 30.79
N LYS A 322 -7.80 36.26 30.37
CA LYS A 322 -8.54 35.85 29.16
C LYS A 322 -7.77 36.36 27.95
N GLU A 323 -7.57 35.47 26.95
CA GLU A 323 -7.15 35.86 25.59
C GLU A 323 -8.26 36.62 24.90
#